data_4a19c0d767c76d16691af5d815bdbc24
#
_entry.id   4a19c0d767c76d16691af5d815bdbc24
#
_cell.length_a   1.000
_cell.length_b   1.000
_cell.length_c   1.000
_cell.angle_alpha   90.00
_cell.angle_beta   90.00
_cell.angle_gamma   90.00
#
_symmetry.space_group_name_H-M   'P 1'
#
loop_
_entity.id
_entity.type
_entity.pdbx_description
1 polymer ?
#
loop_
_entity_poly.entity_id
_entity_poly.type
_entity_poly.pdbx_seq_one_letter_code
_entity_poly.pdbx_strand_id
1 'polypeptide(L)'
;MTAKTECWIAADFTDGHLVIWAMTGETVSERAETCCPADGIMTALDDLRAQLGEAHATAPVMLSGAETTAAIAVPAKPAELPVVAMGETDVHLIAGLSQNSPVARMGGAATRIAGFLSLNPNWDGVVCLPGETTHWALISANEVVSFQSFLTAGLWRALAPQLGLDPLETAATAATSALTGAMESVQSRPEAMAARVAELQADQSGSPQDRAARLWGLLLGAELSAARPYWLGQNIALVSPAEIEPAYAAALGHQGIPLTRTDGERMALAGLVSAWRTLSA
;
A
#
# COMPACT_ATOMS: atom_id res chain seq x y z
N MET A 1 12.67 -25.00 29.48
CA MET A 1 13.47 -24.56 28.32
C MET A 1 13.00 -23.11 28.02
N THR A 2 13.83 -22.13 28.33
CA THR A 2 13.58 -20.72 27.95
C THR A 2 13.68 -20.66 26.43
N ALA A 3 12.58 -20.33 25.75
CA ALA A 3 12.60 -20.02 24.33
C ALA A 3 13.66 -18.93 24.15
N LYS A 4 14.69 -19.22 23.34
CA LYS A 4 15.69 -18.24 22.96
C LYS A 4 14.92 -17.16 22.19
N THR A 5 14.79 -15.98 22.79
CA THR A 5 14.08 -14.86 22.15
C THR A 5 14.92 -14.47 20.95
N GLU A 6 14.47 -14.84 19.76
CA GLU A 6 15.24 -14.74 18.53
C GLU A 6 15.17 -13.30 18.02
N CYS A 7 16.33 -12.69 17.78
CA CYS A 7 16.44 -11.38 17.18
C CYS A 7 16.34 -11.55 15.66
N TRP A 8 15.52 -10.71 15.01
CA TRP A 8 15.36 -10.66 13.57
C TRP A 8 14.98 -9.24 13.13
N ILE A 9 14.95 -8.98 11.84
CA ILE A 9 14.57 -7.68 11.27
C ILE A 9 13.36 -7.89 10.37
N ALA A 10 12.29 -7.16 10.66
CA ALA A 10 11.21 -6.96 9.72
C ALA A 10 11.56 -5.77 8.82
N ALA A 11 11.37 -5.90 7.50
CA ALA A 11 11.65 -4.86 6.53
C ALA A 11 10.50 -4.76 5.52
N ASP A 12 10.07 -3.54 5.23
CA ASP A 12 9.02 -3.27 4.25
C ASP A 12 9.45 -2.14 3.31
N PHE A 13 9.45 -2.43 2.02
CA PHE A 13 9.72 -1.45 0.98
C PHE A 13 8.44 -1.07 0.26
N THR A 14 8.14 0.20 0.22
CA THR A 14 6.92 0.73 -0.43
C THR A 14 7.17 2.11 -0.98
N ASP A 15 6.89 2.30 -2.26
CA ASP A 15 6.89 3.61 -2.93
C ASP A 15 8.19 4.42 -2.73
N GLY A 16 9.34 3.74 -2.74
CA GLY A 16 10.64 4.36 -2.54
C GLY A 16 11.05 4.56 -1.07
N HIS A 17 10.26 4.06 -0.12
CA HIS A 17 10.57 4.08 1.31
C HIS A 17 10.87 2.68 1.82
N LEU A 18 12.00 2.52 2.50
CA LEU A 18 12.36 1.32 3.24
C LEU A 18 12.23 1.59 4.73
N VAL A 19 11.38 0.83 5.39
CA VAL A 19 11.21 0.84 6.85
C VAL A 19 11.72 -0.48 7.39
N ILE A 20 12.50 -0.44 8.48
CA ILE A 20 12.93 -1.63 9.20
C ILE A 20 12.56 -1.56 10.67
N TRP A 21 12.24 -2.71 11.23
CA TRP A 21 12.00 -2.90 12.67
C TRP A 21 12.94 -3.97 13.21
N ALA A 22 13.72 -3.59 14.23
CA ALA A 22 14.47 -4.55 15.03
C ALA A 22 13.50 -5.31 15.92
N MET A 23 13.47 -6.63 15.78
CA MET A 23 12.50 -7.49 16.45
C MET A 23 13.17 -8.39 17.46
N THR A 24 12.53 -8.54 18.62
CA THR A 24 12.90 -9.53 19.62
C THR A 24 11.65 -10.40 19.87
N GLY A 25 11.63 -11.60 19.29
CA GLY A 25 10.37 -12.34 19.14
C GLY A 25 9.38 -11.55 18.28
N GLU A 26 8.24 -11.16 18.86
CA GLU A 26 7.21 -10.36 18.18
C GLU A 26 7.19 -8.89 18.62
N THR A 27 8.15 -8.46 19.42
CA THR A 27 8.20 -7.13 19.98
C THR A 27 9.20 -6.27 19.19
N VAL A 28 8.75 -5.09 18.77
CA VAL A 28 9.62 -4.07 18.16
C VAL A 28 10.47 -3.43 19.26
N SER A 29 11.77 -3.46 19.09
CA SER A 29 12.73 -2.75 19.98
C SER A 29 13.19 -1.43 19.40
N GLU A 30 13.29 -1.33 18.08
CA GLU A 30 13.77 -0.14 17.38
C GLU A 30 13.14 -0.07 15.98
N ARG A 31 13.00 1.15 15.43
CA ARG A 31 12.52 1.40 14.07
C ARG A 31 13.45 2.40 13.40
N ALA A 32 13.80 2.12 12.16
CA ALA A 32 14.56 3.04 11.31
C ALA A 32 13.95 3.03 9.89
N GLU A 33 14.17 4.13 9.16
CA GLU A 33 13.67 4.26 7.80
C GLU A 33 14.57 5.11 6.93
N THR A 34 14.50 4.91 5.63
CA THR A 34 15.18 5.72 4.62
C THR A 34 14.44 5.70 3.29
N CYS A 35 14.70 6.70 2.45
CA CYS A 35 14.28 6.67 1.05
C CYS A 35 15.37 6.01 0.21
N CYS A 36 14.99 5.10 -0.68
CA CYS A 36 15.91 4.50 -1.64
C CYS A 36 15.17 4.08 -2.92
N PRO A 37 15.86 4.02 -4.07
CA PRO A 37 15.28 3.42 -5.26
C PRO A 37 15.19 1.89 -5.10
N ALA A 38 14.37 1.25 -5.94
CA ALA A 38 14.13 -0.20 -5.84
C ALA A 38 15.40 -1.06 -6.03
N ASP A 39 16.34 -0.61 -6.84
CA ASP A 39 17.65 -1.27 -7.05
C ASP A 39 18.66 -1.00 -5.90
N GLY A 40 18.36 -0.03 -5.02
CA GLY A 40 19.15 0.34 -3.85
C GLY A 40 18.73 -0.31 -2.54
N ILE A 41 17.68 -1.14 -2.52
CA ILE A 41 17.10 -1.70 -1.29
C ILE A 41 18.14 -2.41 -0.42
N MET A 42 19.00 -3.26 -1.01
CA MET A 42 19.99 -4.03 -0.25
C MET A 42 21.03 -3.13 0.42
N THR A 43 21.52 -2.12 -0.30
CA THR A 43 22.46 -1.12 0.26
C THR A 43 21.81 -0.34 1.39
N ALA A 44 20.57 0.15 1.19
CA ALA A 44 19.83 0.88 2.20
C ALA A 44 19.52 0.01 3.43
N LEU A 45 19.24 -1.28 3.24
CA LEU A 45 19.03 -2.24 4.31
C LEU A 45 20.30 -2.42 5.15
N ASP A 46 21.45 -2.59 4.52
CA ASP A 46 22.73 -2.73 5.22
C ASP A 46 23.09 -1.44 6.01
N ASP A 47 22.87 -0.28 5.42
CA ASP A 47 23.07 1.03 6.08
C ASP A 47 22.15 1.19 7.30
N LEU A 48 20.90 0.81 7.21
CA LEU A 48 19.96 0.86 8.32
C LEU A 48 20.29 -0.19 9.40
N ARG A 49 20.70 -1.41 9.01
CA ARG A 49 21.15 -2.45 9.97
C ARG A 49 22.34 -1.99 10.79
N ALA A 50 23.28 -1.26 10.18
CA ALA A 50 24.44 -0.72 10.88
C ALA A 50 24.07 0.31 11.97
N GLN A 51 22.87 0.90 11.91
CA GLN A 51 22.37 1.83 12.91
C GLN A 51 21.68 1.11 14.09
N LEU A 52 21.26 -0.15 13.89
CA LEU A 52 20.67 -0.96 14.96
C LEU A 52 21.74 -1.51 15.89
N GLY A 53 21.36 -1.87 17.11
CA GLY A 53 22.29 -2.45 18.09
C GLY A 53 22.96 -3.74 17.59
N GLU A 54 24.12 -4.10 18.17
CA GLU A 54 24.93 -5.27 17.78
C GLU A 54 24.15 -6.58 17.66
N ALA A 55 23.11 -6.76 18.47
CA ALA A 55 22.24 -7.94 18.43
C ALA A 55 21.51 -8.14 17.09
N HIS A 56 21.30 -7.10 16.31
CA HIS A 56 20.60 -7.12 15.03
C HIS A 56 21.54 -7.00 13.81
N ALA A 57 22.84 -6.75 14.02
CA ALA A 57 23.79 -6.55 12.91
C ALA A 57 23.89 -7.77 11.96
N THR A 58 23.68 -8.99 12.49
CA THR A 58 23.70 -10.25 11.73
C THR A 58 22.37 -11.03 11.83
N ALA A 59 21.31 -10.39 12.28
CA ALA A 59 20.02 -11.02 12.44
C ALA A 59 19.37 -11.27 11.07
N PRO A 60 18.61 -12.37 10.88
CA PRO A 60 17.90 -12.64 9.65
C PRO A 60 16.85 -11.56 9.37
N VAL A 61 16.62 -11.29 8.09
CA VAL A 61 15.70 -10.26 7.61
C VAL A 61 14.53 -10.89 6.89
N MET A 62 13.30 -10.50 7.25
CA MET A 62 12.09 -10.73 6.46
C MET A 62 11.77 -9.46 5.69
N LEU A 63 11.86 -9.51 4.37
CA LEU A 63 11.64 -8.36 3.49
C LEU A 63 10.32 -8.51 2.72
N SER A 64 9.53 -7.44 2.71
CA SER A 64 8.31 -7.28 1.92
C SER A 64 8.48 -6.15 0.90
N GLY A 65 7.81 -6.25 -0.24
CA GLY A 65 7.68 -5.15 -1.21
C GLY A 65 8.79 -5.04 -2.24
N ALA A 66 9.92 -5.70 -2.07
CA ALA A 66 10.93 -5.79 -3.13
C ALA A 66 10.40 -6.63 -4.32
N GLU A 67 10.84 -6.31 -5.52
CA GLU A 67 10.47 -7.08 -6.71
C GLU A 67 10.96 -8.52 -6.60
N THR A 68 10.06 -9.45 -6.87
CA THR A 68 10.38 -10.89 -6.96
C THR A 68 9.74 -11.48 -8.20
N THR A 69 10.42 -12.45 -8.81
CA THR A 69 9.85 -13.27 -9.88
C THR A 69 8.87 -14.32 -9.37
N ALA A 70 8.86 -14.58 -8.05
CA ALA A 70 8.05 -15.59 -7.41
C ALA A 70 6.66 -15.08 -6.99
N ALA A 71 5.91 -14.48 -7.92
CA ALA A 71 4.53 -14.10 -7.65
C ALA A 71 3.58 -15.30 -7.82
N ILE A 72 2.67 -15.50 -6.88
CA ILE A 72 1.67 -16.56 -6.91
C ILE A 72 0.40 -16.04 -7.60
N ALA A 73 -0.15 -16.83 -8.52
CA ALA A 73 -1.40 -16.47 -9.18
C ALA A 73 -2.59 -16.56 -8.22
N VAL A 74 -3.49 -15.56 -8.28
CA VAL A 74 -4.77 -15.64 -7.56
C VAL A 74 -5.72 -16.66 -8.23
N PRO A 75 -6.64 -17.34 -7.46
CA PRO A 75 -6.87 -17.21 -6.02
C PRO A 75 -5.72 -17.76 -5.16
N ALA A 76 -5.36 -17.04 -4.11
CA ALA A 76 -4.29 -17.47 -3.22
C ALA A 76 -4.46 -16.86 -1.81
N LYS A 77 -3.96 -17.58 -0.81
CA LYS A 77 -3.96 -17.10 0.58
C LYS A 77 -2.71 -16.28 0.86
N PRO A 78 -2.82 -15.02 1.21
CA PRO A 78 -1.65 -14.17 1.49
C PRO A 78 -0.80 -14.67 2.66
N ALA A 79 -1.41 -15.36 3.63
CA ALA A 79 -0.70 -15.96 4.77
C ALA A 79 0.17 -17.16 4.39
N GLU A 80 -0.04 -17.78 3.23
CA GLU A 80 0.68 -18.97 2.74
C GLU A 80 1.66 -18.61 1.61
N LEU A 81 1.96 -17.33 1.39
CA LEU A 81 2.90 -16.90 0.35
C LEU A 81 4.30 -17.46 0.62
N PRO A 82 4.99 -17.97 -0.40
CA PRO A 82 6.35 -18.46 -0.26
C PRO A 82 7.30 -17.37 0.23
N VAL A 83 8.24 -17.80 1.07
CA VAL A 83 9.37 -17.00 1.50
C VAL A 83 10.60 -17.53 0.78
N VAL A 84 11.31 -16.65 0.05
CA VAL A 84 12.43 -17.01 -0.81
C VAL A 84 13.70 -16.36 -0.27
N ALA A 85 14.75 -17.16 -0.02
CA ALA A 85 16.05 -16.64 0.35
C ALA A 85 16.68 -15.85 -0.81
N MET A 86 17.28 -14.71 -0.54
CA MET A 86 17.96 -13.88 -1.52
C MET A 86 19.45 -14.28 -1.63
N GLY A 87 19.72 -15.25 -2.49
CA GLY A 87 21.07 -15.77 -2.70
C GLY A 87 21.64 -16.45 -1.46
N GLU A 88 22.90 -16.18 -1.13
CA GLU A 88 23.59 -16.69 0.09
C GLU A 88 23.48 -15.72 1.27
N THR A 89 22.50 -14.81 1.24
CA THR A 89 22.26 -13.84 2.31
C THR A 89 21.27 -14.38 3.34
N ASP A 90 21.19 -13.72 4.48
CA ASP A 90 20.19 -13.97 5.53
C ASP A 90 18.89 -13.16 5.31
N VAL A 91 18.69 -12.63 4.09
CA VAL A 91 17.48 -11.90 3.69
C VAL A 91 16.48 -12.86 3.03
N HIS A 92 15.28 -12.88 3.56
CA HIS A 92 14.16 -13.69 3.11
C HIS A 92 13.06 -12.79 2.56
N LEU A 93 12.74 -12.95 1.28
CA LEU A 93 11.77 -12.13 0.57
C LEU A 93 10.40 -12.84 0.53
N ILE A 94 9.34 -12.15 0.94
CA ILE A 94 7.98 -12.65 0.81
C ILE A 94 7.52 -12.48 -0.64
N ALA A 95 7.02 -13.56 -1.25
CA ALA A 95 6.48 -13.53 -2.61
C ALA A 95 5.23 -12.64 -2.70
N GLY A 96 5.02 -12.07 -3.88
CA GLY A 96 3.82 -11.29 -4.20
C GLY A 96 2.68 -12.13 -4.77
N LEU A 97 1.61 -11.43 -5.18
CA LEU A 97 0.49 -12.00 -5.93
C LEU A 97 0.50 -11.51 -7.38
N SER A 98 -0.03 -12.34 -8.26
CA SER A 98 -0.20 -11.99 -9.68
C SER A 98 -1.59 -12.37 -10.18
N GLN A 99 -2.02 -11.68 -11.23
CA GLN A 99 -3.27 -11.95 -11.94
C GLN A 99 -3.04 -11.79 -13.45
N ASN A 100 -3.67 -12.64 -14.25
CA ASN A 100 -3.51 -12.62 -15.71
C ASN A 100 -4.61 -11.82 -16.43
N SER A 101 -5.78 -11.65 -15.81
CA SER A 101 -6.90 -10.91 -16.40
C SER A 101 -7.71 -10.17 -15.34
N PRO A 102 -7.63 -8.85 -15.28
CA PRO A 102 -6.62 -8.00 -15.94
C PRO A 102 -5.21 -8.34 -15.48
N VAL A 103 -4.20 -8.09 -16.32
CA VAL A 103 -2.80 -8.30 -15.93
C VAL A 103 -2.45 -7.35 -14.81
N ALA A 104 -2.05 -7.89 -13.66
CA ALA A 104 -1.66 -7.11 -12.49
C ALA A 104 -0.72 -7.90 -11.58
N ARG A 105 0.08 -7.18 -10.80
CA ARG A 105 0.98 -7.71 -9.78
C ARG A 105 0.83 -6.91 -8.49
N MET A 106 1.03 -7.58 -7.38
CA MET A 106 0.94 -7.02 -6.03
C MET A 106 2.12 -7.55 -5.22
N GLY A 107 3.03 -6.67 -4.81
CA GLY A 107 4.18 -7.00 -3.96
C GLY A 107 3.83 -6.88 -2.47
N GLY A 108 4.39 -5.89 -1.78
CA GLY A 108 4.19 -5.64 -0.35
C GLY A 108 2.73 -5.47 0.08
N ALA A 109 1.84 -5.05 -0.83
CA ALA A 109 0.41 -5.00 -0.57
C ALA A 109 -0.17 -6.38 -0.20
N ALA A 110 0.37 -7.48 -0.75
CA ALA A 110 -0.03 -8.84 -0.37
C ALA A 110 0.33 -9.16 1.10
N THR A 111 1.50 -8.72 1.56
CA THR A 111 1.92 -8.83 2.98
C THR A 111 1.00 -8.03 3.89
N ARG A 112 0.57 -6.83 3.48
CA ARG A 112 -0.41 -6.02 4.22
C ARG A 112 -1.78 -6.69 4.32
N ILE A 113 -2.23 -7.37 3.26
CA ILE A 113 -3.45 -8.19 3.31
C ILE A 113 -3.28 -9.34 4.30
N ALA A 114 -2.15 -10.05 4.28
CA ALA A 114 -1.86 -11.10 5.26
C ALA A 114 -1.94 -10.58 6.70
N GLY A 115 -1.32 -9.43 6.97
CA GLY A 115 -1.38 -8.77 8.27
C GLY A 115 -2.79 -8.36 8.67
N PHE A 116 -3.55 -7.76 7.75
CA PHE A 116 -4.94 -7.39 8.00
C PHE A 116 -5.80 -8.61 8.35
N LEU A 117 -5.70 -9.70 7.59
CA LEU A 117 -6.47 -10.91 7.83
C LEU A 117 -6.06 -11.63 9.12
N SER A 118 -4.79 -11.56 9.53
CA SER A 118 -4.32 -12.12 10.80
C SER A 118 -4.97 -11.44 12.02
N LEU A 119 -5.32 -10.16 11.90
CA LEU A 119 -5.97 -9.36 12.93
C LEU A 119 -7.50 -9.32 12.80
N ASN A 120 -8.03 -9.69 11.64
CA ASN A 120 -9.46 -9.71 11.33
C ASN A 120 -9.87 -11.07 10.76
N PRO A 121 -9.89 -12.13 11.58
CA PRO A 121 -10.23 -13.47 11.13
C PRO A 121 -11.64 -13.52 10.54
N ASN A 122 -11.82 -14.32 9.48
CA ASN A 122 -13.08 -14.48 8.74
C ASN A 122 -13.57 -13.20 8.07
N TRP A 123 -12.67 -12.28 7.70
CA TRP A 123 -13.05 -11.12 6.88
C TRP A 123 -13.47 -11.58 5.49
N ASP A 124 -14.67 -11.14 5.08
CA ASP A 124 -15.19 -11.22 3.71
C ASP A 124 -15.53 -9.81 3.23
N GLY A 125 -15.03 -9.44 2.05
CA GLY A 125 -15.22 -8.11 1.48
C GLY A 125 -14.04 -7.68 0.63
N VAL A 126 -13.77 -6.39 0.57
CA VAL A 126 -12.70 -5.84 -0.26
C VAL A 126 -11.69 -5.07 0.59
N VAL A 127 -10.42 -5.33 0.36
CA VAL A 127 -9.33 -4.52 0.90
C VAL A 127 -8.85 -3.56 -0.17
N CYS A 128 -9.00 -2.26 0.08
CA CYS A 128 -8.42 -1.19 -0.71
C CYS A 128 -7.07 -0.80 -0.11
N LEU A 129 -6.02 -0.90 -0.92
CA LEU A 129 -4.64 -0.61 -0.52
C LEU A 129 -4.07 0.52 -1.40
N PRO A 130 -4.31 1.78 -1.02
CA PRO A 130 -3.69 2.91 -1.70
C PRO A 130 -2.18 2.90 -1.57
N GLY A 131 -1.50 3.30 -2.63
CA GLY A 131 -0.06 3.45 -2.77
C GLY A 131 0.22 4.08 -4.13
N GLU A 132 1.45 4.12 -4.60
CA GLU A 132 1.75 4.54 -5.97
C GLU A 132 0.88 3.78 -6.96
N THR A 133 0.74 2.48 -6.73
CA THR A 133 -0.30 1.64 -7.33
C THR A 133 -1.32 1.26 -6.27
N THR A 134 -2.55 1.69 -6.44
CA THR A 134 -3.68 1.28 -5.59
C THR A 134 -4.17 -0.09 -6.01
N HIS A 135 -4.42 -0.98 -5.05
CA HIS A 135 -5.01 -2.29 -5.28
C HIS A 135 -6.38 -2.41 -4.60
N TRP A 136 -7.37 -2.91 -5.34
CA TRP A 136 -8.67 -3.32 -4.82
C TRP A 136 -8.73 -4.84 -4.84
N ALA A 137 -8.59 -5.48 -3.69
CA ALA A 137 -8.52 -6.93 -3.56
C ALA A 137 -9.80 -7.50 -2.97
N LEU A 138 -10.47 -8.38 -3.72
CA LEU A 138 -11.62 -9.14 -3.23
C LEU A 138 -11.12 -10.32 -2.38
N ILE A 139 -11.59 -10.34 -1.14
CA ILE A 139 -11.23 -11.35 -0.15
C ILE A 139 -12.44 -12.24 0.11
N SER A 140 -12.26 -13.55 0.03
CA SER A 140 -13.21 -14.55 0.51
C SER A 140 -12.47 -15.78 1.02
N ALA A 141 -12.93 -16.37 2.12
CA ALA A 141 -12.32 -17.54 2.75
C ALA A 141 -10.82 -17.40 3.04
N ASN A 142 -10.37 -16.19 3.42
CA ASN A 142 -8.97 -15.81 3.64
C ASN A 142 -8.09 -15.85 2.36
N GLU A 143 -8.68 -15.90 1.18
CA GLU A 143 -7.99 -15.84 -0.11
C GLU A 143 -8.20 -14.48 -0.77
N VAL A 144 -7.18 -13.97 -1.46
CA VAL A 144 -7.37 -12.97 -2.51
C VAL A 144 -7.91 -13.69 -3.73
N VAL A 145 -9.19 -13.48 -4.00
CA VAL A 145 -9.89 -14.14 -5.13
C VAL A 145 -9.53 -13.47 -6.46
N SER A 146 -9.49 -12.15 -6.46
CA SER A 146 -9.11 -11.30 -7.59
C SER A 146 -8.71 -9.92 -7.10
N PHE A 147 -8.06 -9.15 -7.94
CA PHE A 147 -7.78 -7.74 -7.64
C PHE A 147 -7.68 -6.90 -8.90
N GLN A 148 -7.88 -5.60 -8.75
CA GLN A 148 -7.69 -4.61 -9.79
C GLN A 148 -6.75 -3.53 -9.29
N SER A 149 -5.88 -3.03 -10.18
CA SER A 149 -4.84 -2.07 -9.83
C SER A 149 -5.01 -0.77 -10.61
N PHE A 150 -4.72 0.36 -9.95
CA PHE A 150 -4.82 1.70 -10.49
C PHE A 150 -3.58 2.52 -10.13
N LEU A 151 -3.11 3.37 -11.04
CA LEU A 151 -1.95 4.25 -10.82
C LEU A 151 -2.35 5.62 -10.27
N THR A 152 -3.36 5.70 -9.42
CA THR A 152 -3.97 6.98 -9.02
C THR A 152 -3.00 7.91 -8.33
N ALA A 153 -2.28 7.46 -7.30
CA ALA A 153 -1.27 8.29 -6.65
C ALA A 153 -0.01 8.46 -7.50
N GLY A 154 0.34 7.48 -8.35
CA GLY A 154 1.41 7.64 -9.34
C GLY A 154 1.08 8.72 -10.38
N LEU A 155 -0.16 8.77 -10.87
CA LEU A 155 -0.63 9.84 -11.74
C LEU A 155 -0.68 11.19 -11.02
N TRP A 156 -1.09 11.21 -9.76
CA TRP A 156 -1.01 12.43 -8.94
C TRP A 156 0.41 12.98 -8.91
N ARG A 157 1.40 12.16 -8.53
CA ARG A 157 2.81 12.59 -8.46
C ARG A 157 3.35 13.07 -9.80
N ALA A 158 2.94 12.43 -10.90
CA ALA A 158 3.38 12.81 -12.23
C ALA A 158 2.75 14.14 -12.71
N LEU A 159 1.51 14.41 -12.35
CA LEU A 159 0.75 15.57 -12.84
C LEU A 159 0.88 16.80 -11.93
N ALA A 160 1.01 16.62 -10.62
CA ALA A 160 1.05 17.71 -9.66
C ALA A 160 2.13 18.78 -10.00
N PRO A 161 3.40 18.42 -10.30
CA PRO A 161 4.42 19.39 -10.67
C PRO A 161 4.08 20.16 -11.94
N GLN A 162 3.45 19.51 -12.93
CA GLN A 162 3.05 20.14 -14.19
C GLN A 162 1.92 21.17 -13.99
N LEU A 163 1.17 21.02 -12.91
CA LEU A 163 0.11 21.92 -12.48
C LEU A 163 0.62 22.98 -11.48
N GLY A 164 1.92 23.00 -11.17
CA GLY A 164 2.51 23.89 -10.17
C GLY A 164 2.07 23.55 -8.74
N LEU A 165 1.78 22.28 -8.47
CA LEU A 165 1.41 21.78 -7.16
C LEU A 165 2.59 21.03 -6.53
N ASP A 166 2.71 21.10 -5.21
CA ASP A 166 3.70 20.30 -4.48
C ASP A 166 3.23 18.85 -4.37
N PRO A 167 3.98 17.85 -4.85
CA PRO A 167 3.63 16.45 -4.73
C PRO A 167 3.50 15.95 -3.29
N LEU A 168 4.10 16.65 -2.33
CA LEU A 168 4.10 16.31 -0.91
C LEU A 168 2.91 16.91 -0.13
N GLU A 169 2.20 17.89 -0.69
CA GLU A 169 1.02 18.51 -0.04
C GLU A 169 -0.27 17.65 -0.09
N THR A 170 -0.14 16.34 -0.10
CA THR A 170 -1.28 15.44 -0.34
C THR A 170 -2.27 15.37 0.83
N ALA A 171 -1.80 15.46 2.08
CA ALA A 171 -2.63 15.14 3.25
C ALA A 171 -3.59 16.24 3.69
N ALA A 172 -3.23 17.50 3.52
CA ALA A 172 -4.04 18.62 4.04
C ALA A 172 -5.30 18.93 3.22
N THR A 173 -5.38 18.42 1.99
CA THR A 173 -6.39 18.81 1.00
C THR A 173 -7.60 17.88 0.91
N ALA A 174 -7.55 16.72 1.55
CA ALA A 174 -8.46 15.61 1.28
C ALA A 174 -9.91 15.81 1.69
N ALA A 175 -10.22 16.68 2.62
CA ALA A 175 -11.58 16.84 3.19
C ALA A 175 -12.36 18.03 2.65
N THR A 176 -12.01 18.55 1.46
CA THR A 176 -12.65 19.76 0.93
C THR A 176 -13.78 19.44 -0.05
N SER A 177 -14.76 20.33 -0.16
CA SER A 177 -15.79 20.29 -1.21
C SER A 177 -15.20 20.32 -2.63
N ALA A 178 -13.98 20.82 -2.78
CA ALA A 178 -13.25 20.83 -4.05
C ALA A 178 -12.91 19.42 -4.53
N LEU A 179 -12.52 18.50 -3.62
CA LEU A 179 -12.26 17.08 -3.95
C LEU A 179 -13.56 16.39 -4.42
N THR A 180 -14.62 16.49 -3.62
CA THR A 180 -15.88 15.79 -3.92
C THR A 180 -16.56 16.32 -5.16
N GLY A 181 -16.57 17.63 -5.37
CA GLY A 181 -17.12 18.25 -6.58
C GLY A 181 -16.36 17.86 -7.85
N ALA A 182 -15.02 17.80 -7.80
CA ALA A 182 -14.22 17.33 -8.91
C ALA A 182 -14.45 15.83 -9.17
N MET A 183 -14.53 15.00 -8.13
CA MET A 183 -14.85 13.58 -8.21
C MET A 183 -16.18 13.33 -8.93
N GLU A 184 -17.26 14.01 -8.52
CA GLU A 184 -18.58 13.91 -9.15
C GLU A 184 -18.54 14.27 -10.64
N SER A 185 -17.73 15.26 -11.02
CA SER A 185 -17.64 15.74 -12.40
C SER A 185 -17.12 14.70 -13.39
N VAL A 186 -16.37 13.68 -12.93
CA VAL A 186 -15.82 12.60 -13.76
C VAL A 186 -16.42 11.23 -13.44
N GLN A 187 -17.08 11.03 -12.31
CA GLN A 187 -17.58 9.73 -11.90
C GLN A 187 -18.63 9.16 -12.88
N SER A 188 -19.45 10.01 -13.49
CA SER A 188 -20.42 9.63 -14.52
C SER A 188 -19.82 9.53 -15.93
N ARG A 189 -18.65 10.13 -16.14
CA ARG A 189 -17.94 10.18 -17.43
C ARG A 189 -16.43 10.08 -17.20
N PRO A 190 -15.91 8.93 -16.76
CA PRO A 190 -14.48 8.78 -16.44
C PRO A 190 -13.57 9.03 -17.66
N GLU A 191 -14.07 8.87 -18.90
CA GLU A 191 -13.38 9.21 -20.12
C GLU A 191 -13.09 10.70 -20.27
N ALA A 192 -13.79 11.57 -19.54
CA ALA A 192 -13.55 13.02 -19.55
C ALA A 192 -12.38 13.45 -18.65
N MET A 193 -11.79 12.55 -17.86
CA MET A 193 -10.74 12.88 -16.87
C MET A 193 -9.61 13.71 -17.48
N ALA A 194 -9.07 13.31 -18.65
CA ALA A 194 -7.96 14.02 -19.29
C ALA A 194 -8.35 15.46 -19.68
N ALA A 195 -9.59 15.68 -20.17
CA ALA A 195 -10.08 17.02 -20.49
C ALA A 195 -10.22 17.88 -19.22
N ARG A 196 -10.72 17.29 -18.11
CA ARG A 196 -10.86 17.99 -16.83
C ARG A 196 -9.52 18.36 -16.21
N VAL A 197 -8.48 17.53 -16.38
CA VAL A 197 -7.11 17.87 -15.97
C VAL A 197 -6.58 19.05 -16.79
N ALA A 198 -6.85 19.12 -18.10
CA ALA A 198 -6.48 20.26 -18.93
C ALA A 198 -7.22 21.55 -18.52
N GLU A 199 -8.51 21.45 -18.17
CA GLU A 199 -9.26 22.58 -17.61
C GLU A 199 -8.64 23.06 -16.29
N LEU A 200 -8.25 22.14 -15.39
CA LEU A 200 -7.57 22.47 -14.13
C LEU A 200 -6.20 23.12 -14.37
N GLN A 201 -5.48 22.73 -15.42
CA GLN A 201 -4.22 23.35 -15.82
C GLN A 201 -4.42 24.79 -16.30
N ALA A 202 -5.48 25.03 -17.06
CA ALA A 202 -5.81 26.37 -17.58
C ALA A 202 -6.40 27.30 -16.49
N ASP A 203 -7.14 26.72 -15.54
CA ASP A 203 -7.76 27.45 -14.44
C ASP A 203 -6.78 27.66 -13.29
N GLN A 204 -6.22 28.85 -13.19
CA GLN A 204 -5.30 29.26 -12.12
C GLN A 204 -6.03 29.84 -10.90
N SER A 205 -7.37 29.80 -10.87
CA SER A 205 -8.16 30.29 -9.75
C SER A 205 -8.14 29.31 -8.56
N GLY A 206 -8.36 29.84 -7.36
CA GLY A 206 -8.36 29.07 -6.12
C GLY A 206 -6.97 28.94 -5.47
N SER A 207 -6.96 28.39 -4.27
CA SER A 207 -5.72 28.13 -3.56
C SER A 207 -4.98 26.91 -4.14
N PRO A 208 -3.66 26.77 -3.92
CA PRO A 208 -2.94 25.55 -4.29
C PRO A 208 -3.59 24.29 -3.69
N GLN A 209 -4.09 24.38 -2.46
CA GLN A 209 -4.77 23.30 -1.76
C GLN A 209 -6.08 22.90 -2.44
N ASP A 210 -6.90 23.87 -2.89
CA ASP A 210 -8.14 23.57 -3.63
C ASP A 210 -7.84 22.93 -4.98
N ARG A 211 -6.80 23.41 -5.68
CA ARG A 211 -6.37 22.82 -6.95
C ARG A 211 -5.84 21.40 -6.77
N ALA A 212 -5.07 21.17 -5.71
CA ALA A 212 -4.60 19.83 -5.34
C ALA A 212 -5.78 18.90 -5.02
N ALA A 213 -6.75 19.35 -4.22
CA ALA A 213 -7.96 18.60 -3.92
C ALA A 213 -8.78 18.28 -5.18
N ARG A 214 -8.89 19.23 -6.13
CA ARG A 214 -9.55 19.02 -7.43
C ARG A 214 -8.83 17.93 -8.24
N LEU A 215 -7.49 17.92 -8.31
CA LEU A 215 -6.75 16.88 -9.01
C LEU A 215 -7.00 15.51 -8.38
N TRP A 216 -6.93 15.39 -7.03
CA TRP A 216 -7.28 14.18 -6.33
C TRP A 216 -8.72 13.71 -6.65
N GLY A 217 -9.67 14.63 -6.63
CA GLY A 217 -11.05 14.34 -6.96
C GLY A 217 -11.23 13.78 -8.37
N LEU A 218 -10.56 14.37 -9.38
CA LEU A 218 -10.62 13.89 -10.76
C LEU A 218 -10.08 12.46 -10.88
N LEU A 219 -8.91 12.18 -10.27
CA LEU A 219 -8.28 10.88 -10.33
C LEU A 219 -9.09 9.82 -9.58
N LEU A 220 -9.53 10.12 -8.35
CA LEU A 220 -10.37 9.23 -7.54
C LEU A 220 -11.75 8.99 -8.16
N GLY A 221 -12.34 9.99 -8.81
CA GLY A 221 -13.60 9.84 -9.51
C GLY A 221 -13.53 8.81 -10.64
N ALA A 222 -12.45 8.84 -11.42
CA ALA A 222 -12.20 7.86 -12.47
C ALA A 222 -11.92 6.46 -11.89
N GLU A 223 -11.09 6.37 -10.85
CA GLU A 223 -10.79 5.11 -10.16
C GLU A 223 -12.06 4.48 -9.57
N LEU A 224 -12.83 5.22 -8.77
CA LEU A 224 -14.04 4.71 -8.13
C LEU A 224 -15.11 4.30 -9.15
N SER A 225 -15.19 4.97 -10.29
CA SER A 225 -16.07 4.55 -11.38
C SER A 225 -15.65 3.18 -11.92
N ALA A 226 -14.36 2.97 -12.19
CA ALA A 226 -13.83 1.72 -12.72
C ALA A 226 -13.80 0.60 -11.67
N ALA A 227 -13.51 0.94 -10.40
CA ALA A 227 -13.46 0.00 -9.28
C ALA A 227 -14.87 -0.33 -8.73
N ARG A 228 -15.94 0.21 -9.31
CA ARG A 228 -17.30 0.01 -8.79
C ARG A 228 -17.69 -1.45 -8.54
N PRO A 229 -17.31 -2.43 -9.37
CA PRO A 229 -17.60 -3.85 -9.11
C PRO A 229 -16.98 -4.38 -7.81
N TYR A 230 -15.89 -3.76 -7.34
CA TYR A 230 -15.22 -4.15 -6.10
C TYR A 230 -15.86 -3.53 -4.86
N TRP A 231 -16.27 -2.27 -4.90
CA TRP A 231 -16.74 -1.60 -3.68
C TRP A 231 -18.26 -1.58 -3.52
N LEU A 232 -19.05 -1.72 -4.59
CA LEU A 232 -20.50 -1.58 -4.49
C LEU A 232 -21.11 -2.76 -3.70
N GLY A 233 -21.69 -2.44 -2.54
CA GLY A 233 -22.36 -3.43 -1.69
C GLY A 233 -21.39 -4.35 -0.92
N GLN A 234 -20.11 -4.03 -0.87
CA GLN A 234 -19.10 -4.79 -0.14
C GLN A 234 -18.72 -4.12 1.19
N ASN A 235 -18.20 -4.92 2.12
CA ASN A 235 -17.47 -4.42 3.26
C ASN A 235 -16.09 -3.94 2.80
N ILE A 236 -15.72 -2.69 3.10
CA ILE A 236 -14.44 -2.14 2.65
C ILE A 236 -13.50 -1.93 3.83
N ALA A 237 -12.30 -2.52 3.72
CA ALA A 237 -11.16 -2.15 4.55
C ALA A 237 -10.23 -1.24 3.75
N LEU A 238 -9.92 -0.08 4.30
CA LEU A 238 -8.94 0.85 3.76
C LEU A 238 -7.63 0.68 4.55
N VAL A 239 -6.64 0.09 3.91
CA VAL A 239 -5.29 -0.16 4.45
C VAL A 239 -4.34 0.80 3.75
N SER A 240 -4.05 1.93 4.35
CA SER A 240 -3.42 3.07 3.67
C SER A 240 -2.27 3.68 4.46
N PRO A 241 -1.26 4.23 3.78
CA PRO A 241 -0.35 5.19 4.38
C PRO A 241 -1.12 6.44 4.84
N ALA A 242 -0.63 7.08 5.91
CA ALA A 242 -1.28 8.24 6.52
C ALA A 242 -1.43 9.43 5.55
N GLU A 243 -0.51 9.57 4.60
CA GLU A 243 -0.45 10.70 3.67
C GLU A 243 -1.58 10.68 2.65
N ILE A 244 -2.02 9.51 2.18
CA ILE A 244 -3.07 9.37 1.16
C ILE A 244 -4.41 8.92 1.73
N GLU A 245 -4.42 8.40 2.94
CA GLU A 245 -5.62 7.91 3.61
C GLU A 245 -6.77 8.93 3.61
N PRO A 246 -6.55 10.22 3.95
CA PRO A 246 -7.63 11.19 4.01
C PRO A 246 -8.36 11.38 2.67
N ALA A 247 -7.64 11.33 1.54
CA ALA A 247 -8.24 11.48 0.22
C ALA A 247 -9.18 10.32 -0.12
N TYR A 248 -8.72 9.09 0.12
CA TYR A 248 -9.53 7.89 -0.10
C TYR A 248 -10.71 7.80 0.88
N ALA A 249 -10.48 8.12 2.15
CA ALA A 249 -11.54 8.13 3.15
C ALA A 249 -12.63 9.15 2.83
N ALA A 250 -12.26 10.35 2.38
CA ALA A 250 -13.21 11.38 1.94
C ALA A 250 -14.00 10.93 0.70
N ALA A 251 -13.32 10.37 -0.30
CA ALA A 251 -13.94 9.92 -1.55
C ALA A 251 -14.92 8.76 -1.30
N LEU A 252 -14.53 7.74 -0.54
CA LEU A 252 -15.39 6.60 -0.19
C LEU A 252 -16.51 6.98 0.77
N GLY A 253 -16.21 7.86 1.75
CA GLY A 253 -17.22 8.42 2.65
C GLY A 253 -18.30 9.21 1.91
N HIS A 254 -17.93 9.95 0.87
CA HIS A 254 -18.89 10.66 0.00
C HIS A 254 -19.83 9.69 -0.76
N GLN A 255 -19.37 8.46 -1.05
CA GLN A 255 -20.21 7.41 -1.62
C GLN A 255 -21.12 6.73 -0.57
N GLY A 256 -21.07 7.16 0.70
CA GLY A 256 -21.82 6.55 1.79
C GLY A 256 -21.34 5.16 2.20
N ILE A 257 -20.08 4.81 1.88
CA ILE A 257 -19.51 3.49 2.16
C ILE A 257 -18.94 3.48 3.57
N PRO A 258 -19.40 2.57 4.46
CA PRO A 258 -18.76 2.38 5.75
C PRO A 258 -17.37 1.75 5.57
N LEU A 259 -16.36 2.31 6.25
CA LEU A 259 -14.96 1.89 6.12
C LEU A 259 -14.43 1.31 7.43
N THR A 260 -13.74 0.17 7.33
CA THR A 260 -12.77 -0.25 8.34
C THR A 260 -11.42 0.37 7.96
N ARG A 261 -10.95 1.35 8.74
CA ARG A 261 -9.70 2.08 8.46
C ARG A 261 -8.57 1.52 9.29
N THR A 262 -7.41 1.29 8.68
CA THR A 262 -6.22 0.82 9.37
C THR A 262 -4.95 1.33 8.69
N ASP A 263 -3.92 1.50 9.48
CA ASP A 263 -2.62 1.96 9.05
C ASP A 263 -1.88 0.88 8.24
N GLY A 264 -1.32 1.27 7.08
CA GLY A 264 -0.65 0.38 6.15
C GLY A 264 0.67 -0.20 6.70
N GLU A 265 1.43 0.60 7.44
CA GLU A 265 2.70 0.17 8.04
C GLU A 265 2.45 -0.87 9.14
N ARG A 266 1.45 -0.64 9.99
CA ARG A 266 1.02 -1.61 10.99
C ARG A 266 0.60 -2.95 10.36
N MET A 267 -0.09 -2.91 9.23
CA MET A 267 -0.50 -4.13 8.54
C MET A 267 0.69 -4.84 7.87
N ALA A 268 1.67 -4.08 7.34
CA ALA A 268 2.91 -4.66 6.84
C ALA A 268 3.67 -5.41 7.94
N LEU A 269 3.86 -4.77 9.09
CA LEU A 269 4.53 -5.40 10.23
C LEU A 269 3.78 -6.66 10.71
N ALA A 270 2.46 -6.62 10.83
CA ALA A 270 1.67 -7.79 11.22
C ALA A 270 1.81 -8.95 10.21
N GLY A 271 1.87 -8.65 8.91
CA GLY A 271 2.11 -9.64 7.87
C GLY A 271 3.51 -10.25 7.93
N LEU A 272 4.53 -9.43 8.16
CA LEU A 272 5.92 -9.87 8.36
C LEU A 272 6.06 -10.78 9.59
N VAL A 273 5.43 -10.43 10.71
CA VAL A 273 5.39 -11.27 11.92
C VAL A 273 4.70 -12.61 11.64
N SER A 274 3.61 -12.60 10.89
CA SER A 274 2.92 -13.84 10.49
C SER A 274 3.82 -14.75 9.64
N ALA A 275 4.53 -14.18 8.67
CA ALA A 275 5.47 -14.92 7.82
C ALA A 275 6.67 -15.46 8.62
N TRP A 276 7.22 -14.65 9.55
CA TRP A 276 8.30 -15.08 10.44
C TRP A 276 7.93 -16.29 11.29
N ARG A 277 6.73 -16.31 11.87
CA ARG A 277 6.24 -17.45 12.64
C ARG A 277 6.22 -18.74 11.82
N THR A 278 5.85 -18.65 10.54
CA THR A 278 5.80 -19.80 9.64
C THR A 278 7.19 -20.30 9.26
N LEU A 279 8.17 -19.39 9.11
CA LEU A 279 9.55 -19.74 8.78
C LEU A 279 10.29 -20.35 9.98
N SER A 280 9.93 -19.95 11.21
CA SER A 280 10.60 -20.36 12.47
C SER A 280 9.97 -21.57 13.13
N ALA A 281 8.85 -22.09 12.61
CA ALA A 281 8.13 -23.27 13.14
C ALA A 281 8.73 -24.57 12.59
#